data_216ecdfb946dfc6977a18ed6eb1281e4
#
_entry.id   216ecdfb946dfc6977a18ed6eb1281e4
#
_cell.length_a   1.000
_cell.length_b   1.000
_cell.length_c   1.000
_cell.angle_alpha   90.00
_cell.angle_beta   90.00
_cell.angle_gamma   90.00
#
_symmetry.space_group_name_H-M   'P 1'
#
loop_
_entity.id
_entity.type
_entity.pdbx_description
1 polymer ?
#
loop_
_entity_poly.entity_id
_entity_poly.type
_entity_poly.pdbx_seq_one_letter_code
_entity_poly.pdbx_strand_id
1 'polypeptide(L)'
;MNPATLLLLLSSLTLGSIITMSSTHWLLAWAGLEMNTLAIIPIISKQHHPRATEAATKYFLTQATASALILFSSTMNAWKTGQWDISQLSLPESTILLTFALAMKLGLAPLHFWLPEVLQGSTLPTALIISTWQKLAPISLLLLTMNSLNHKTLMILGLTSALLGGWLGLNQTQTRKIMAFSSIAHMGWLFMALTINPNITLITLMTYLLLTTAMFSTLITTTSKTLMDLGTTQPQTPTLLTTSMLTLMSLGGLPPLTGFMPKWLILTELVQNNLPLTSTIMALSTLPSLFFYLRMSQMTTLTLPPQTTLSEYKWRFKTQTAPTNPTITLAIFLLPITPLITILN
;
A
#
# COMPACT_ATOMS: atom_id res chain seq x y z
N MET A 1 -25.33 -4.96 -5.20
CA MET A 1 -24.69 -5.95 -6.10
C MET A 1 -25.16 -7.35 -5.71
N ASN A 2 -25.45 -8.19 -6.71
CA ASN A 2 -25.77 -9.59 -6.49
C ASN A 2 -24.51 -10.33 -5.96
N PRO A 3 -24.61 -11.26 -5.00
CA PRO A 3 -23.46 -12.00 -4.47
C PRO A 3 -22.66 -12.73 -5.57
N ALA A 4 -23.35 -13.27 -6.58
CA ALA A 4 -22.71 -13.92 -7.71
C ALA A 4 -21.81 -12.96 -8.53
N THR A 5 -22.27 -11.72 -8.78
CA THR A 5 -21.49 -10.71 -9.51
C THR A 5 -20.26 -10.27 -8.70
N LEU A 6 -20.40 -10.15 -7.38
CA LEU A 6 -19.27 -9.81 -6.51
C LEU A 6 -18.21 -10.93 -6.50
N LEU A 7 -18.64 -12.18 -6.47
CA LEU A 7 -17.75 -13.33 -6.52
C LEU A 7 -16.99 -13.39 -7.86
N LEU A 8 -17.68 -13.13 -8.97
CA LEU A 8 -17.07 -13.05 -10.29
C LEU A 8 -16.02 -11.92 -10.38
N LEU A 9 -16.30 -10.75 -9.81
CA LEU A 9 -15.33 -9.65 -9.79
C LEU A 9 -14.12 -9.95 -8.90
N LEU A 10 -14.32 -10.60 -7.77
CA LEU A 10 -13.20 -11.02 -6.92
C LEU A 10 -12.37 -12.12 -7.58
N SER A 11 -12.99 -13.07 -8.26
CA SER A 11 -12.25 -14.11 -8.99
C SER A 11 -11.49 -13.55 -10.19
N SER A 12 -12.05 -12.60 -10.96
CA SER A 12 -11.33 -11.93 -12.04
C SER A 12 -10.14 -11.11 -11.53
N LEU A 13 -10.26 -10.52 -10.35
CA LEU A 13 -9.18 -9.79 -9.69
C LEU A 13 -8.01 -10.73 -9.29
N THR A 14 -8.32 -11.90 -8.73
CA THR A 14 -7.28 -12.89 -8.39
C THR A 14 -6.64 -13.48 -9.64
N LEU A 15 -7.44 -13.85 -10.64
CA LEU A 15 -6.94 -14.37 -11.91
C LEU A 15 -6.05 -13.37 -12.63
N GLY A 16 -6.43 -12.09 -12.69
CA GLY A 16 -5.62 -11.04 -13.30
C GLY A 16 -4.26 -10.90 -12.62
N SER A 17 -4.19 -10.96 -11.28
CA SER A 17 -2.92 -10.91 -10.56
C SER A 17 -2.05 -12.16 -10.80
N ILE A 18 -2.65 -13.35 -10.86
CA ILE A 18 -1.92 -14.61 -11.17
C ILE A 18 -1.36 -14.58 -12.60
N ILE A 19 -2.17 -14.15 -13.57
CA ILE A 19 -1.72 -14.03 -14.96
C ILE A 19 -0.53 -13.08 -15.07
N THR A 20 -0.56 -11.92 -14.39
CA THR A 20 0.57 -10.98 -14.43
C THR A 20 1.83 -11.55 -13.80
N MET A 21 1.73 -12.28 -12.69
CA MET A 21 2.87 -12.89 -12.00
C MET A 21 3.50 -14.02 -12.77
N SER A 22 2.69 -14.80 -13.50
CA SER A 22 3.16 -15.98 -14.27
C SER A 22 3.50 -15.68 -15.73
N SER A 23 3.22 -14.45 -16.20
CA SER A 23 3.44 -14.10 -17.60
C SER A 23 4.91 -13.90 -17.93
N THR A 24 5.34 -14.43 -19.07
CA THR A 24 6.64 -14.15 -19.69
C THR A 24 6.54 -13.13 -20.83
N HIS A 25 5.35 -12.97 -21.38
CA HIS A 25 5.08 -12.12 -22.54
C HIS A 25 4.36 -10.82 -22.14
N TRP A 26 4.80 -9.68 -22.67
CA TRP A 26 4.25 -8.36 -22.32
C TRP A 26 2.74 -8.22 -22.52
N LEU A 27 2.19 -8.78 -23.62
CA LEU A 27 0.74 -8.70 -23.86
C LEU A 27 -0.08 -9.42 -22.79
N LEU A 28 0.40 -10.56 -22.28
CA LEU A 28 -0.26 -11.29 -21.19
C LEU A 28 -0.18 -10.50 -19.87
N ALA A 29 0.99 -9.93 -19.57
CA ALA A 29 1.17 -9.08 -18.41
C ALA A 29 0.21 -7.86 -18.46
N TRP A 30 0.13 -7.20 -19.61
CA TRP A 30 -0.79 -6.10 -19.81
C TRP A 30 -2.25 -6.50 -19.64
N ALA A 31 -2.67 -7.61 -20.27
CA ALA A 31 -4.04 -8.11 -20.16
C ALA A 31 -4.43 -8.43 -18.70
N GLY A 32 -3.51 -9.06 -17.94
CA GLY A 32 -3.73 -9.34 -16.52
C GLY A 32 -3.87 -8.07 -15.68
N LEU A 33 -3.04 -7.05 -15.94
CA LEU A 33 -3.16 -5.75 -15.27
C LEU A 33 -4.49 -5.05 -15.62
N GLU A 34 -4.95 -5.17 -16.86
CA GLU A 34 -6.21 -4.56 -17.30
C GLU A 34 -7.43 -5.28 -16.69
N MET A 35 -7.38 -6.62 -16.59
CA MET A 35 -8.41 -7.38 -15.87
C MET A 35 -8.55 -6.91 -14.41
N ASN A 36 -7.43 -6.64 -13.73
CA ASN A 36 -7.45 -6.13 -12.36
C ASN A 36 -8.10 -4.75 -12.28
N THR A 37 -7.77 -3.85 -13.22
CA THR A 37 -8.33 -2.49 -13.22
C THR A 37 -9.82 -2.50 -13.50
N LEU A 38 -10.29 -3.28 -14.48
CA LEU A 38 -11.70 -3.39 -14.85
C LEU A 38 -12.53 -4.04 -13.72
N ALA A 39 -11.98 -5.02 -13.02
CA ALA A 39 -12.67 -5.69 -11.92
C ALA A 39 -12.94 -4.77 -10.71
N ILE A 40 -12.05 -3.83 -10.43
CA ILE A 40 -12.19 -2.94 -9.27
C ILE A 40 -13.17 -1.80 -9.50
N ILE A 41 -13.35 -1.30 -10.72
CA ILE A 41 -14.22 -0.16 -11.04
C ILE A 41 -15.65 -0.37 -10.51
N PRO A 42 -16.34 -1.50 -10.78
CA PRO A 42 -17.67 -1.76 -10.24
C PRO A 42 -17.69 -1.89 -8.71
N ILE A 43 -16.59 -2.37 -8.12
CA ILE A 43 -16.50 -2.52 -6.67
C ILE A 43 -16.40 -1.15 -5.99
N ILE A 44 -15.69 -0.18 -6.58
CA ILE A 44 -15.61 1.20 -6.09
C ILE A 44 -16.98 1.88 -6.19
N SER A 45 -17.66 1.75 -7.33
CA SER A 45 -18.95 2.40 -7.62
C SER A 45 -20.16 1.75 -6.94
N LYS A 46 -19.98 0.65 -6.18
CA LYS A 46 -21.04 -0.17 -5.57
C LYS A 46 -22.11 0.63 -4.82
N GLN A 47 -21.76 1.75 -4.20
CA GLN A 47 -22.69 2.55 -3.41
C GLN A 47 -23.59 3.49 -4.23
N HIS A 48 -23.34 3.65 -5.54
CA HIS A 48 -24.05 4.58 -6.43
C HIS A 48 -24.09 6.03 -5.88
N HIS A 49 -23.13 6.38 -5.01
CA HIS A 49 -23.01 7.71 -4.44
C HIS A 49 -22.11 8.58 -5.36
N PRO A 50 -22.41 9.88 -5.57
CA PRO A 50 -21.64 10.73 -6.48
C PRO A 50 -20.12 10.76 -6.19
N ARG A 51 -19.72 10.71 -4.93
CA ARG A 51 -18.29 10.59 -4.57
C ARG A 51 -17.66 9.26 -4.96
N ALA A 52 -18.44 8.17 -4.94
CA ALA A 52 -17.94 6.86 -5.35
C ALA A 52 -17.79 6.77 -6.87
N THR A 53 -18.71 7.37 -7.62
CA THR A 53 -18.58 7.44 -9.09
C THR A 53 -17.42 8.34 -9.51
N GLU A 54 -17.21 9.47 -8.84
CA GLU A 54 -16.05 10.34 -9.06
C GLU A 54 -14.73 9.59 -8.77
N ALA A 55 -14.66 8.85 -7.66
CA ALA A 55 -13.50 8.03 -7.34
C ALA A 55 -13.25 6.94 -8.39
N ALA A 56 -14.31 6.28 -8.89
CA ALA A 56 -14.21 5.26 -9.92
C ALA A 56 -13.71 5.83 -11.25
N THR A 57 -14.19 7.02 -11.66
CA THR A 57 -13.72 7.68 -12.89
C THR A 57 -12.26 8.12 -12.78
N LYS A 58 -11.85 8.72 -11.66
CA LYS A 58 -10.44 9.10 -11.42
C LYS A 58 -9.52 7.88 -11.43
N TYR A 59 -9.94 6.79 -10.79
CA TYR A 59 -9.20 5.52 -10.82
C TYR A 59 -9.07 4.99 -12.24
N PHE A 60 -10.18 4.94 -12.99
CA PHE A 60 -10.17 4.44 -14.38
C PHE A 60 -9.23 5.25 -15.26
N LEU A 61 -9.36 6.58 -15.28
CA LEU A 61 -8.53 7.43 -16.13
C LEU A 61 -7.04 7.27 -15.86
N THR A 62 -6.64 7.26 -14.59
CA THR A 62 -5.22 7.12 -14.23
C THR A 62 -4.67 5.72 -14.50
N GLN A 63 -5.45 4.67 -14.25
CA GLN A 63 -5.01 3.30 -14.50
C GLN A 63 -5.02 2.96 -16.00
N ALA A 64 -5.97 3.49 -16.77
CA ALA A 64 -6.01 3.32 -18.22
C ALA A 64 -4.81 4.01 -18.90
N THR A 65 -4.47 5.25 -18.49
CA THR A 65 -3.26 5.92 -19.00
C THR A 65 -1.99 5.16 -18.64
N ALA A 66 -1.90 4.62 -17.42
CA ALA A 66 -0.76 3.80 -17.02
C ALA A 66 -0.66 2.50 -17.83
N SER A 67 -1.78 1.82 -18.09
CA SER A 67 -1.78 0.60 -18.93
C SER A 67 -1.42 0.87 -20.38
N ALA A 68 -1.90 2.00 -20.94
CA ALA A 68 -1.50 2.44 -22.28
C ALA A 68 0.01 2.71 -22.37
N LEU A 69 0.61 3.34 -21.34
CA LEU A 69 2.05 3.58 -21.29
C LEU A 69 2.85 2.27 -21.18
N ILE A 70 2.37 1.26 -20.43
CA ILE A 70 3.02 -0.07 -20.36
C ILE A 70 3.02 -0.70 -21.76
N LEU A 71 1.88 -0.69 -22.43
CA LEU A 71 1.76 -1.26 -23.76
C LEU A 71 2.63 -0.50 -24.76
N PHE A 72 2.65 0.83 -24.70
CA PHE A 72 3.50 1.66 -25.56
C PHE A 72 4.99 1.39 -25.33
N SER A 73 5.44 1.28 -24.08
CA SER A 73 6.83 0.95 -23.77
C SER A 73 7.24 -0.42 -24.28
N SER A 74 6.36 -1.42 -24.17
CA SER A 74 6.61 -2.76 -24.68
C SER A 74 6.62 -2.84 -26.21
N THR A 75 5.73 -2.13 -26.89
CA THR A 75 5.72 -2.04 -28.37
C THR A 75 6.94 -1.31 -28.89
N MET A 76 7.42 -0.25 -28.25
CA MET A 76 8.66 0.44 -28.57
C MET A 76 9.87 -0.49 -28.48
N ASN A 77 9.93 -1.29 -27.42
CA ASN A 77 10.98 -2.30 -27.27
C ASN A 77 10.90 -3.38 -28.35
N ALA A 78 9.70 -3.91 -28.62
CA ALA A 78 9.48 -4.94 -29.61
C ALA A 78 9.79 -4.45 -31.04
N TRP A 79 9.49 -3.19 -31.36
CA TRP A 79 9.80 -2.59 -32.66
C TRP A 79 11.31 -2.56 -32.95
N LYS A 80 12.11 -2.19 -31.94
CA LYS A 80 13.56 -2.07 -32.11
C LYS A 80 14.31 -3.40 -31.96
N THR A 81 13.85 -4.28 -31.07
CA THR A 81 14.55 -5.53 -30.72
C THR A 81 13.92 -6.80 -31.31
N GLY A 82 12.66 -6.74 -31.75
CA GLY A 82 11.86 -7.89 -32.17
C GLY A 82 11.40 -8.80 -31.02
N GLN A 83 11.70 -8.44 -29.76
CA GLN A 83 11.47 -9.29 -28.60
C GLN A 83 10.27 -8.78 -27.77
N TRP A 84 9.40 -9.73 -27.41
CA TRP A 84 8.22 -9.48 -26.57
C TRP A 84 8.38 -10.01 -25.13
N ASP A 85 9.51 -10.59 -24.82
CA ASP A 85 9.79 -11.14 -23.50
C ASP A 85 10.00 -10.04 -22.47
N ILE A 86 9.45 -10.24 -21.25
CA ILE A 86 9.54 -9.29 -20.15
C ILE A 86 10.99 -9.11 -19.69
N SER A 87 11.79 -10.18 -19.74
CA SER A 87 13.19 -10.16 -19.30
C SER A 87 14.12 -9.40 -20.26
N GLN A 88 13.71 -9.19 -21.51
CA GLN A 88 14.55 -8.59 -22.56
C GLN A 88 14.20 -7.12 -22.86
N LEU A 89 14.21 -6.29 -21.85
CA LEU A 89 14.09 -4.85 -21.97
C LEU A 89 15.47 -4.21 -22.10
N SER A 90 15.85 -3.78 -23.30
CA SER A 90 17.19 -3.22 -23.58
C SER A 90 17.21 -1.72 -23.84
N LEU A 91 16.08 -1.13 -24.24
CA LEU A 91 16.02 0.28 -24.63
C LEU A 91 15.85 1.20 -23.39
N PRO A 92 16.73 2.20 -23.21
CA PRO A 92 16.64 3.12 -22.06
C PRO A 92 15.36 3.94 -22.05
N GLU A 93 14.83 4.32 -23.20
CA GLU A 93 13.57 5.07 -23.32
C GLU A 93 12.38 4.22 -22.86
N SER A 94 12.32 2.95 -23.30
CA SER A 94 11.25 2.03 -22.93
C SER A 94 11.31 1.68 -21.42
N THR A 95 12.50 1.53 -20.84
CA THR A 95 12.66 1.26 -19.41
C THR A 95 12.20 2.44 -18.55
N ILE A 96 12.50 3.68 -18.95
CA ILE A 96 12.04 4.88 -18.25
C ILE A 96 10.51 4.99 -18.35
N LEU A 97 9.92 4.83 -19.52
CA LEU A 97 8.46 4.87 -19.68
C LEU A 97 7.77 3.79 -18.84
N LEU A 98 8.32 2.59 -18.83
CA LEU A 98 7.79 1.49 -18.02
C LEU A 98 7.85 1.80 -16.52
N THR A 99 8.98 2.33 -16.02
CA THR A 99 9.11 2.69 -14.59
C THR A 99 8.08 3.75 -14.19
N PHE A 100 7.85 4.77 -15.00
CA PHE A 100 6.83 5.77 -14.74
C PHE A 100 5.41 5.19 -14.80
N ALA A 101 5.12 4.31 -15.74
CA ALA A 101 3.82 3.67 -15.85
C ALA A 101 3.50 2.76 -14.65
N LEU A 102 4.46 1.97 -14.19
CA LEU A 102 4.32 1.15 -12.98
C LEU A 102 4.27 2.00 -11.71
N ALA A 103 5.04 3.09 -11.64
CA ALA A 103 4.97 4.06 -10.56
C ALA A 103 3.57 4.73 -10.49
N MET A 104 2.95 5.04 -11.63
CA MET A 104 1.59 5.55 -11.70
C MET A 104 0.57 4.52 -11.18
N LYS A 105 0.69 3.25 -11.58
CA LYS A 105 -0.19 2.18 -11.06
C LYS A 105 -0.06 1.99 -9.55
N LEU A 106 1.13 2.11 -8.99
CA LEU A 106 1.38 1.99 -7.55
C LEU A 106 1.02 3.24 -6.76
N GLY A 107 0.86 4.38 -7.44
CA GLY A 107 0.57 5.67 -6.82
C GLY A 107 1.80 6.29 -6.15
N LEU A 108 2.98 6.21 -6.77
CA LEU A 108 4.19 6.87 -6.30
C LEU A 108 4.21 8.35 -6.67
N ALA A 109 4.88 9.16 -5.86
CA ALA A 109 5.11 10.55 -6.22
C ALA A 109 6.08 10.64 -7.43
N PRO A 110 5.82 11.55 -8.39
CA PRO A 110 4.82 12.63 -8.41
C PRO A 110 3.40 12.21 -8.85
N LEU A 111 3.18 10.98 -9.31
CA LEU A 111 1.94 10.51 -9.94
C LEU A 111 0.91 9.94 -8.93
N HIS A 112 0.93 10.42 -7.69
CA HIS A 112 0.20 9.85 -6.55
C HIS A 112 -1.19 10.44 -6.29
N PHE A 113 -1.57 11.56 -6.93
CA PHE A 113 -2.76 12.34 -6.56
C PHE A 113 -4.08 11.54 -6.60
N TRP A 114 -4.19 10.56 -7.47
CA TRP A 114 -5.38 9.73 -7.59
C TRP A 114 -5.65 8.88 -6.32
N LEU A 115 -4.60 8.42 -5.64
CA LEU A 115 -4.73 7.41 -4.58
C LEU A 115 -5.44 7.96 -3.33
N PRO A 116 -5.12 9.17 -2.78
CA PRO A 116 -5.86 9.74 -1.65
C PRO A 116 -7.32 10.05 -1.98
N GLU A 117 -7.62 10.46 -3.22
CA GLU A 117 -8.98 10.80 -3.63
C GLU A 117 -9.83 9.53 -3.81
N VAL A 118 -9.29 8.51 -4.44
CA VAL A 118 -9.95 7.22 -4.63
C VAL A 118 -10.22 6.53 -3.29
N LEU A 119 -9.24 6.51 -2.38
CA LEU A 119 -9.44 5.92 -1.05
C LEU A 119 -10.47 6.70 -0.23
N GLN A 120 -10.55 8.02 -0.40
CA GLN A 120 -11.57 8.84 0.26
C GLN A 120 -12.99 8.53 -0.24
N GLY A 121 -13.17 8.34 -1.56
CA GLY A 121 -14.47 8.06 -2.17
C GLY A 121 -14.94 6.62 -2.05
N SER A 122 -14.03 5.67 -1.77
CA SER A 122 -14.32 4.25 -1.64
C SER A 122 -14.73 3.83 -0.23
N THR A 123 -15.35 2.65 -0.07
CA THR A 123 -15.62 2.05 1.25
C THR A 123 -14.33 1.53 1.89
N LEU A 124 -14.31 1.33 3.21
CA LEU A 124 -13.13 0.79 3.91
C LEU A 124 -12.67 -0.58 3.39
N PRO A 125 -13.57 -1.57 3.11
CA PRO A 125 -13.15 -2.83 2.51
C PRO A 125 -12.57 -2.68 1.10
N THR A 126 -13.13 -1.80 0.27
CA THR A 126 -12.56 -1.54 -1.07
C THR A 126 -11.24 -0.78 -0.97
N ALA A 127 -11.11 0.14 -0.03
CA ALA A 127 -9.86 0.83 0.26
C ALA A 127 -8.74 -0.16 0.67
N LEU A 128 -9.07 -1.20 1.45
CA LEU A 128 -8.16 -2.28 1.79
C LEU A 128 -7.68 -3.00 0.52
N ILE A 129 -8.58 -3.41 -0.37
CA ILE A 129 -8.22 -4.11 -1.62
C ILE A 129 -7.30 -3.25 -2.49
N ILE A 130 -7.59 -1.95 -2.63
CA ILE A 130 -6.76 -1.02 -3.42
C ILE A 130 -5.38 -0.83 -2.80
N SER A 131 -5.29 -0.72 -1.47
CA SER A 131 -4.04 -0.48 -0.78
C SER A 131 -3.14 -1.72 -0.68
N THR A 132 -3.71 -2.94 -0.78
CA THR A 132 -2.98 -4.20 -0.62
C THR A 132 -2.93 -5.01 -1.91
N TRP A 133 -4.04 -5.56 -2.36
CA TRP A 133 -4.09 -6.51 -3.48
C TRP A 133 -3.62 -5.92 -4.79
N GLN A 134 -4.07 -4.70 -5.11
CA GLN A 134 -3.75 -4.04 -6.37
C GLN A 134 -2.27 -3.72 -6.56
N LYS A 135 -1.50 -3.74 -5.50
CA LYS A 135 -0.06 -3.48 -5.55
C LYS A 135 0.76 -4.71 -5.94
N LEU A 136 0.21 -5.92 -5.78
CA LEU A 136 0.94 -7.16 -6.04
C LEU A 136 1.35 -7.30 -7.52
N ALA A 137 0.44 -7.09 -8.43
CA ALA A 137 0.70 -7.27 -9.87
C ALA A 137 1.74 -6.27 -10.42
N PRO A 138 1.69 -4.95 -10.14
CA PRO A 138 2.74 -4.03 -10.59
C PRO A 138 4.11 -4.30 -9.95
N ILE A 139 4.14 -4.70 -8.67
CA ILE A 139 5.41 -5.00 -7.97
C ILE A 139 6.03 -6.27 -8.52
N SER A 140 5.25 -7.31 -8.87
CA SER A 140 5.80 -8.50 -9.49
C SER A 140 6.46 -8.20 -10.84
N LEU A 141 5.88 -7.31 -11.65
CA LEU A 141 6.51 -6.88 -12.90
C LEU A 141 7.80 -6.08 -12.65
N LEU A 142 7.83 -5.24 -11.62
CA LEU A 142 9.07 -4.54 -11.24
C LEU A 142 10.17 -5.52 -10.83
N LEU A 143 9.83 -6.57 -10.10
CA LEU A 143 10.79 -7.61 -9.70
C LEU A 143 11.29 -8.41 -10.90
N LEU A 144 10.42 -8.73 -11.86
CA LEU A 144 10.81 -9.44 -13.09
C LEU A 144 11.72 -8.59 -13.99
N THR A 145 11.54 -7.28 -13.99
CA THR A 145 12.28 -6.35 -14.86
C THR A 145 13.44 -5.63 -14.14
N MET A 146 13.70 -5.90 -12.88
CA MET A 146 14.65 -5.15 -12.06
C MET A 146 16.06 -5.00 -12.68
N ASN A 147 16.56 -6.04 -13.36
CA ASN A 147 17.89 -6.04 -13.97
C ASN A 147 18.03 -5.07 -15.14
N SER A 148 16.93 -4.72 -15.79
CA SER A 148 16.90 -3.81 -16.94
C SER A 148 16.55 -2.37 -16.56
N LEU A 149 15.99 -2.15 -15.36
CA LEU A 149 15.54 -0.84 -14.92
C LEU A 149 16.69 0.08 -14.50
N ASN A 150 16.50 1.37 -14.71
CA ASN A 150 17.50 2.36 -14.30
C ASN A 150 17.42 2.61 -12.78
N HIS A 151 18.46 2.22 -12.04
CA HIS A 151 18.54 2.40 -10.59
C HIS A 151 18.40 3.86 -10.15
N LYS A 152 18.90 4.83 -10.92
CA LYS A 152 18.79 6.27 -10.59
C LYS A 152 17.33 6.74 -10.59
N THR A 153 16.55 6.34 -11.59
CA THR A 153 15.13 6.71 -11.68
C THR A 153 14.33 6.10 -10.54
N LEU A 154 14.59 4.84 -10.21
CA LEU A 154 13.94 4.16 -9.08
C LEU A 154 14.27 4.83 -7.74
N MET A 155 15.53 5.20 -7.50
CA MET A 155 15.96 5.93 -6.30
C MET A 155 15.25 7.29 -6.18
N ILE A 156 15.20 8.07 -7.26
CA ILE A 156 14.53 9.38 -7.26
C ILE A 156 13.04 9.23 -6.93
N LEU A 157 12.35 8.28 -7.57
CA LEU A 157 10.94 8.00 -7.29
C LEU A 157 10.72 7.50 -5.86
N GLY A 158 11.64 6.69 -5.34
CA GLY A 158 11.62 6.21 -3.96
C GLY A 158 11.75 7.35 -2.95
N LEU A 159 12.77 8.19 -3.11
CA LEU A 159 13.03 9.35 -2.24
C LEU A 159 11.86 10.36 -2.27
N THR A 160 11.41 10.74 -3.46
CA THR A 160 10.31 11.72 -3.60
C THR A 160 9.02 11.20 -2.99
N SER A 161 8.70 9.90 -3.16
CA SER A 161 7.48 9.31 -2.60
C SER A 161 7.55 9.18 -1.08
N ALA A 162 8.70 8.85 -0.50
CA ALA A 162 8.89 8.78 0.94
C ALA A 162 8.72 10.17 1.60
N LEU A 163 9.34 11.21 1.01
CA LEU A 163 9.25 12.58 1.50
C LEU A 163 7.84 13.16 1.36
N LEU A 164 7.25 13.11 0.15
CA LEU A 164 5.94 13.69 -0.10
C LEU A 164 4.82 12.92 0.60
N GLY A 165 4.92 11.58 0.68
CA GLY A 165 3.96 10.77 1.43
C GLY A 165 3.94 11.12 2.93
N GLY A 166 5.10 11.36 3.53
CA GLY A 166 5.21 11.84 4.90
C GLY A 166 4.64 13.25 5.08
N TRP A 167 5.08 14.18 4.25
CA TRP A 167 4.73 15.60 4.37
C TRP A 167 3.23 15.89 4.15
N LEU A 168 2.66 15.36 3.08
CA LEU A 168 1.24 15.58 2.75
C LEU A 168 0.26 14.91 3.73
N GLY A 169 0.73 13.89 4.46
CA GLY A 169 -0.05 13.24 5.50
C GLY A 169 -0.26 14.07 6.77
N LEU A 170 0.60 15.07 7.06
CA LEU A 170 0.62 15.81 8.32
C LEU A 170 -0.71 16.50 8.66
N ASN A 171 -1.34 17.15 7.70
CA ASN A 171 -2.54 17.97 7.93
C ASN A 171 -3.85 17.22 7.64
N GLN A 172 -3.81 15.92 7.40
CA GLN A 172 -5.02 15.16 7.08
C GLN A 172 -5.80 14.81 8.35
N THR A 173 -7.12 14.98 8.31
CA THR A 173 -8.04 14.64 9.41
C THR A 173 -8.82 13.35 9.15
N GLN A 174 -8.87 12.89 7.89
CA GLN A 174 -9.61 11.69 7.48
C GLN A 174 -8.71 10.47 7.54
N THR A 175 -9.15 9.41 8.22
CA THR A 175 -8.38 8.16 8.41
C THR A 175 -7.98 7.52 7.08
N ARG A 176 -8.89 7.49 6.09
CA ARG A 176 -8.61 6.92 4.75
C ARG A 176 -7.54 7.70 3.98
N LYS A 177 -7.51 9.04 4.09
CA LYS A 177 -6.45 9.85 3.47
C LYS A 177 -5.09 9.63 4.14
N ILE A 178 -5.07 9.53 5.47
CA ILE A 178 -3.84 9.24 6.20
C ILE A 178 -3.28 7.87 5.77
N MET A 179 -4.14 6.85 5.66
CA MET A 179 -3.72 5.54 5.17
C MET A 179 -3.27 5.56 3.70
N ALA A 180 -3.82 6.45 2.87
CA ALA A 180 -3.33 6.66 1.51
C ALA A 180 -1.91 7.23 1.49
N PHE A 181 -1.65 8.31 2.23
CA PHE A 181 -0.32 8.91 2.30
C PHE A 181 0.70 7.98 2.97
N SER A 182 0.28 7.20 3.97
CA SER A 182 1.12 6.15 4.54
C SER A 182 1.52 5.11 3.50
N SER A 183 0.60 4.71 2.63
CA SER A 183 0.88 3.75 1.57
C SER A 183 1.84 4.31 0.52
N ILE A 184 1.77 5.62 0.19
CA ILE A 184 2.72 6.29 -0.71
C ILE A 184 4.12 6.30 -0.09
N ALA A 185 4.22 6.64 1.19
CA ALA A 185 5.50 6.62 1.91
C ALA A 185 6.12 5.22 1.96
N HIS A 186 5.34 4.19 2.30
CA HIS A 186 5.84 2.81 2.32
C HIS A 186 6.26 2.29 0.94
N MET A 187 5.53 2.67 -0.12
CA MET A 187 5.97 2.33 -1.48
C MET A 187 7.29 3.02 -1.83
N GLY A 188 7.56 4.22 -1.32
CA GLY A 188 8.87 4.87 -1.45
C GLY A 188 9.99 4.02 -0.85
N TRP A 189 9.79 3.47 0.34
CA TRP A 189 10.74 2.54 0.98
C TRP A 189 10.91 1.25 0.15
N LEU A 190 9.84 0.73 -0.41
CA LEU A 190 9.89 -0.47 -1.26
C LEU A 190 10.69 -0.22 -2.54
N PHE A 191 10.56 0.95 -3.18
CA PHE A 191 11.35 1.31 -4.35
C PHE A 191 12.83 1.46 -4.02
N MET A 192 13.18 1.97 -2.84
CA MET A 192 14.56 1.98 -2.38
C MET A 192 15.09 0.56 -2.14
N ALA A 193 14.28 -0.32 -1.54
CA ALA A 193 14.65 -1.72 -1.36
C ALA A 193 14.90 -2.43 -2.71
N LEU A 194 14.07 -2.14 -3.72
CA LEU A 194 14.18 -2.73 -5.05
C LEU A 194 15.52 -2.39 -5.73
N THR A 195 16.07 -1.20 -5.48
CA THR A 195 17.36 -0.80 -6.06
C THR A 195 18.54 -1.53 -5.44
N ILE A 196 18.37 -2.13 -4.27
CA ILE A 196 19.45 -2.72 -3.47
C ILE A 196 19.40 -4.25 -3.60
N ASN A 197 18.28 -4.86 -3.17
CA ASN A 197 18.16 -6.30 -3.08
C ASN A 197 16.69 -6.75 -3.23
N PRO A 198 16.38 -7.69 -4.15
CA PRO A 198 15.01 -8.19 -4.34
C PRO A 198 14.46 -8.89 -3.09
N ASN A 199 15.28 -9.54 -2.29
CA ASN A 199 14.83 -10.24 -1.10
C ASN A 199 14.31 -9.27 -0.04
N ILE A 200 15.00 -8.14 0.15
CA ILE A 200 14.55 -7.07 1.04
C ILE A 200 13.25 -6.45 0.53
N THR A 201 13.06 -6.35 -0.79
CA THR A 201 11.78 -5.85 -1.34
C THR A 201 10.62 -6.77 -1.02
N LEU A 202 10.80 -8.09 -1.08
CA LEU A 202 9.77 -9.05 -0.68
C LEU A 202 9.42 -8.95 0.80
N ILE A 203 10.43 -8.82 1.67
CA ILE A 203 10.22 -8.64 3.11
C ILE A 203 9.46 -7.33 3.39
N THR A 204 9.86 -6.22 2.75
CA THR A 204 9.17 -4.93 2.90
C THR A 204 7.74 -4.97 2.39
N LEU A 205 7.50 -5.68 1.28
CA LEU A 205 6.16 -5.88 0.76
C LEU A 205 5.28 -6.67 1.75
N MET A 206 5.78 -7.81 2.25
CA MET A 206 5.03 -8.67 3.18
C MET A 206 4.70 -7.95 4.48
N THR A 207 5.66 -7.25 5.08
CA THR A 207 5.42 -6.45 6.29
C THR A 207 4.40 -5.33 6.02
N TYR A 208 4.50 -4.64 4.90
CA TYR A 208 3.53 -3.63 4.51
C TYR A 208 2.11 -4.21 4.37
N LEU A 209 1.95 -5.35 3.70
CA LEU A 209 0.65 -6.01 3.53
C LEU A 209 0.03 -6.41 4.87
N LEU A 210 0.83 -7.00 5.77
CA LEU A 210 0.36 -7.41 7.10
C LEU A 210 -0.08 -6.21 7.95
N LEU A 211 0.74 -5.15 7.99
CA LEU A 211 0.44 -3.96 8.78
C LEU A 211 -0.78 -3.20 8.26
N THR A 212 -0.88 -3.06 6.93
CA THR A 212 -2.03 -2.37 6.33
C THR A 212 -3.32 -3.16 6.45
N THR A 213 -3.30 -4.48 6.29
CA THR A 213 -4.49 -5.32 6.51
C THR A 213 -4.94 -5.27 7.96
N ALA A 214 -4.02 -5.33 8.92
CA ALA A 214 -4.32 -5.20 10.34
C ALA A 214 -4.98 -3.85 10.66
N MET A 215 -4.42 -2.74 10.13
CA MET A 215 -4.97 -1.41 10.37
C MET A 215 -6.34 -1.20 9.72
N PHE A 216 -6.50 -1.60 8.46
CA PHE A 216 -7.82 -1.48 7.81
C PHE A 216 -8.86 -2.39 8.45
N SER A 217 -8.51 -3.58 8.94
CA SER A 217 -9.45 -4.45 9.67
C SER A 217 -9.95 -3.79 10.96
N THR A 218 -9.08 -3.08 11.69
CA THR A 218 -9.49 -2.31 12.88
C THR A 218 -10.37 -1.12 12.51
N LEU A 219 -10.07 -0.41 11.40
CA LEU A 219 -10.92 0.69 10.93
C LEU A 219 -12.29 0.23 10.42
N ILE A 220 -12.39 -0.96 9.85
CA ILE A 220 -13.66 -1.57 9.41
C ILE A 220 -14.53 -1.91 10.62
N THR A 221 -13.95 -2.52 11.65
CA THR A 221 -14.69 -2.89 12.87
C THR A 221 -15.14 -1.67 13.68
N THR A 222 -14.32 -0.62 13.73
CA THR A 222 -14.66 0.64 14.41
C THR A 222 -15.51 1.59 13.57
N THR A 223 -15.64 1.35 12.25
CA THR A 223 -16.35 2.21 11.28
C THR A 223 -15.91 3.68 11.30
N SER A 224 -14.71 3.96 11.80
CA SER A 224 -14.20 5.32 12.01
C SER A 224 -13.78 5.99 10.70
N LYS A 225 -14.33 7.19 10.42
CA LYS A 225 -14.05 7.98 9.21
C LYS A 225 -13.06 9.10 9.45
N THR A 226 -13.10 9.68 10.64
CA THR A 226 -12.26 10.82 11.06
C THR A 226 -11.40 10.45 12.27
N LEU A 227 -10.40 11.28 12.57
CA LEU A 227 -9.56 11.11 13.76
C LEU A 227 -10.37 11.20 15.05
N MET A 228 -11.38 12.06 15.08
CA MET A 228 -12.25 12.21 16.26
C MET A 228 -13.11 10.98 16.48
N ASP A 229 -13.59 10.36 15.39
CA ASP A 229 -14.40 9.12 15.51
C ASP A 229 -13.61 8.02 16.22
N LEU A 230 -12.29 7.94 15.99
CA LEU A 230 -11.43 6.96 16.66
C LEU A 230 -11.44 7.13 18.19
N GLY A 231 -11.41 8.37 18.69
CA GLY A 231 -11.49 8.65 20.12
C GLY A 231 -12.83 8.23 20.72
N THR A 232 -13.95 8.46 20.02
CA THR A 232 -15.29 8.12 20.51
C THR A 232 -15.60 6.63 20.55
N THR A 233 -14.83 5.79 19.88
CA THR A 233 -15.00 4.31 19.88
C THR A 233 -14.38 3.63 21.10
N GLN A 234 -13.59 4.35 21.94
CA GLN A 234 -12.92 3.81 23.11
C GLN A 234 -13.85 3.08 24.10
N PRO A 235 -15.01 3.63 24.48
CA PRO A 235 -15.90 2.93 25.42
C PRO A 235 -16.45 1.62 24.86
N GLN A 236 -16.59 1.52 23.54
CA GLN A 236 -17.16 0.34 22.88
C GLN A 236 -16.17 -0.80 22.73
N THR A 237 -14.92 -0.53 22.33
CA THR A 237 -13.91 -1.54 22.00
C THR A 237 -12.50 -1.18 22.50
N PRO A 238 -12.26 -1.15 23.83
CA PRO A 238 -11.00 -0.68 24.39
C PRO A 238 -9.80 -1.58 23.96
N THR A 239 -9.96 -2.89 23.95
CA THR A 239 -8.90 -3.83 23.53
C THR A 239 -8.51 -3.66 22.06
N LEU A 240 -9.47 -3.40 21.20
CA LEU A 240 -9.24 -3.22 19.78
C LEU A 240 -8.53 -1.89 19.51
N LEU A 241 -8.82 -0.84 20.29
CA LEU A 241 -8.10 0.43 20.20
C LEU A 241 -6.65 0.34 20.67
N THR A 242 -6.37 -0.36 21.78
CA THR A 242 -5.00 -0.57 22.23
C THR A 242 -4.18 -1.34 21.21
N THR A 243 -4.76 -2.38 20.60
CA THR A 243 -4.08 -3.12 19.51
C THR A 243 -3.92 -2.29 18.24
N SER A 244 -4.88 -1.42 17.89
CA SER A 244 -4.74 -0.49 16.76
C SER A 244 -3.64 0.55 17.00
N MET A 245 -3.48 1.02 18.24
CA MET A 245 -2.37 1.89 18.62
C MET A 245 -1.01 1.19 18.38
N LEU A 246 -0.86 -0.05 18.81
CA LEU A 246 0.37 -0.82 18.57
C LEU A 246 0.64 -1.04 17.07
N THR A 247 -0.40 -1.29 16.26
CA THR A 247 -0.23 -1.40 14.79
C THR A 247 0.14 -0.07 14.14
N LEU A 248 -0.36 1.07 14.63
CA LEU A 248 0.05 2.40 14.16
C LEU A 248 1.52 2.69 14.50
N MET A 249 1.96 2.34 15.72
CA MET A 249 3.35 2.48 16.13
C MET A 249 4.27 1.57 15.30
N SER A 250 3.81 0.37 14.94
CA SER A 250 4.55 -0.53 14.05
C SER A 250 4.66 0.02 12.64
N LEU A 251 3.60 0.63 12.07
CA LEU A 251 3.67 1.35 10.79
C LEU A 251 4.66 2.53 10.86
N GLY A 252 4.72 3.22 11.99
CA GLY A 252 5.72 4.25 12.25
C GLY A 252 7.16 3.74 12.23
N GLY A 253 7.36 2.45 12.54
CA GLY A 253 8.68 1.81 12.58
C GLY A 253 9.42 2.01 13.89
N LEU A 254 8.72 1.92 15.03
CA LEU A 254 9.39 1.93 16.33
C LEU A 254 10.18 0.62 16.59
N PRO A 255 11.37 0.70 17.20
CA PRO A 255 12.31 -0.41 17.32
C PRO A 255 11.76 -1.74 17.86
N PRO A 256 10.83 -1.79 18.83
CA PRO A 256 10.34 -3.08 19.34
C PRO A 256 9.31 -3.76 18.44
N LEU A 257 8.89 -3.10 17.34
CA LEU A 257 7.77 -3.56 16.51
C LEU A 257 8.22 -3.97 15.10
N THR A 258 7.41 -4.78 14.43
CA THR A 258 7.72 -5.39 13.12
C THR A 258 8.05 -4.40 12.02
N GLY A 259 7.42 -3.23 12.00
CA GLY A 259 7.66 -2.21 10.99
C GLY A 259 9.04 -1.55 11.03
N PHE A 260 9.80 -1.73 12.09
CA PHE A 260 11.18 -1.26 12.19
C PHE A 260 12.14 -2.08 11.32
N MET A 261 11.94 -3.40 11.28
CA MET A 261 12.82 -4.33 10.58
C MET A 261 13.09 -3.96 9.11
N PRO A 262 12.08 -3.74 8.25
CA PRO A 262 12.35 -3.44 6.83
C PRO A 262 13.10 -2.12 6.66
N LYS A 263 12.81 -1.11 7.49
CA LYS A 263 13.49 0.17 7.45
C LYS A 263 14.96 0.03 7.84
N TRP A 264 15.25 -0.73 8.88
CA TRP A 264 16.61 -0.98 9.34
C TRP A 264 17.44 -1.74 8.30
N LEU A 265 16.89 -2.81 7.70
CA LEU A 265 17.57 -3.56 6.66
C LEU A 265 17.90 -2.69 5.43
N ILE A 266 16.96 -1.85 4.98
CA ILE A 266 17.21 -0.94 3.85
C ILE A 266 18.30 0.07 4.18
N LEU A 267 18.29 0.65 5.39
CA LEU A 267 19.30 1.62 5.80
C LEU A 267 20.69 1.01 5.91
N THR A 268 20.81 -0.21 6.47
CA THR A 268 22.10 -0.90 6.57
C THR A 268 22.69 -1.20 5.19
N GLU A 269 21.90 -1.71 4.28
CA GLU A 269 22.32 -2.00 2.91
C GLU A 269 22.69 -0.72 2.12
N LEU A 270 21.95 0.39 2.31
CA LEU A 270 22.30 1.68 1.67
C LEU A 270 23.67 2.18 2.14
N VAL A 271 23.98 2.02 3.40
CA VAL A 271 25.29 2.42 3.94
C VAL A 271 26.40 1.50 3.42
N GLN A 272 26.16 0.20 3.35
CA GLN A 272 27.12 -0.77 2.78
C GLN A 272 27.40 -0.51 1.31
N ASN A 273 26.41 -0.06 0.55
CA ASN A 273 26.56 0.33 -0.86
C ASN A 273 27.16 1.73 -1.07
N ASN A 274 27.77 2.34 -0.04
CA ASN A 274 28.37 3.67 -0.11
C ASN A 274 27.40 4.80 -0.51
N LEU A 275 26.13 4.72 -0.08
CA LEU A 275 25.08 5.71 -0.32
C LEU A 275 24.60 6.37 0.99
N PRO A 276 25.49 6.97 1.82
CA PRO A 276 25.09 7.49 3.14
C PRO A 276 24.14 8.68 3.03
N LEU A 277 24.27 9.52 2.01
CA LEU A 277 23.39 10.67 1.81
C LEU A 277 21.94 10.25 1.55
N THR A 278 21.73 9.22 0.74
CA THR A 278 20.37 8.70 0.49
C THR A 278 19.79 8.04 1.74
N SER A 279 20.62 7.32 2.52
CA SER A 279 20.17 6.70 3.77
C SER A 279 19.74 7.74 4.81
N THR A 280 20.47 8.86 4.95
CA THR A 280 20.10 9.97 5.84
C THR A 280 18.79 10.64 5.42
N ILE A 281 18.59 10.91 4.13
CA ILE A 281 17.34 11.47 3.62
C ILE A 281 16.17 10.52 3.89
N MET A 282 16.36 9.23 3.65
CA MET A 282 15.33 8.21 3.95
C MET A 282 15.00 8.15 5.44
N ALA A 283 16.00 8.18 6.31
CA ALA A 283 15.78 8.22 7.75
C ALA A 283 14.98 9.47 8.17
N LEU A 284 15.34 10.65 7.65
CA LEU A 284 14.61 11.90 7.91
C LEU A 284 13.16 11.86 7.38
N SER A 285 12.91 11.19 6.26
CA SER A 285 11.55 11.03 5.70
C SER A 285 10.60 10.24 6.61
N THR A 286 11.14 9.46 7.57
CA THR A 286 10.30 8.73 8.54
C THR A 286 9.69 9.64 9.60
N LEU A 287 10.30 10.80 9.92
CA LEU A 287 9.83 11.68 10.97
C LEU A 287 8.41 12.25 10.70
N PRO A 288 8.11 12.81 9.50
CA PRO A 288 6.76 13.24 9.19
C PRO A 288 5.74 12.08 9.24
N SER A 289 6.12 10.90 8.74
CA SER A 289 5.22 9.74 8.78
C SER A 289 4.95 9.27 10.21
N LEU A 290 5.94 9.27 11.07
CA LEU A 290 5.79 8.94 12.48
C LEU A 290 4.88 9.95 13.20
N PHE A 291 4.98 11.24 12.87
CA PHE A 291 4.15 12.27 13.48
C PHE A 291 2.65 12.03 13.25
N PHE A 292 2.21 11.75 12.04
CA PHE A 292 0.78 11.51 11.82
C PHE A 292 0.29 10.19 12.44
N TYR A 293 1.13 9.16 12.57
CA TYR A 293 0.77 7.95 13.33
C TYR A 293 0.66 8.21 14.84
N LEU A 294 1.61 8.97 15.39
CA LEU A 294 1.54 9.42 16.79
C LEU A 294 0.27 10.25 17.04
N ARG A 295 -0.07 11.15 16.14
CA ARG A 295 -1.30 11.94 16.24
C ARG A 295 -2.55 11.05 16.23
N MET A 296 -2.60 10.03 15.37
CA MET A 296 -3.71 9.06 15.37
C MET A 296 -3.78 8.30 16.71
N SER A 297 -2.66 7.86 17.23
CA SER A 297 -2.60 7.11 18.50
C SER A 297 -2.92 7.99 19.70
N GLN A 298 -2.50 9.26 19.72
CA GLN A 298 -2.86 10.21 20.75
C GLN A 298 -4.38 10.46 20.81
N MET A 299 -5.04 10.58 19.65
CA MET A 299 -6.50 10.72 19.61
C MET A 299 -7.23 9.49 20.13
N THR A 300 -6.65 8.29 20.03
CA THR A 300 -7.26 7.08 20.58
C THR A 300 -7.06 6.90 22.08
N THR A 301 -5.98 7.46 22.65
CA THR A 301 -5.60 7.22 24.06
C THR A 301 -5.88 8.41 24.97
N LEU A 302 -5.66 9.64 24.52
CA LEU A 302 -5.76 10.84 25.36
C LEU A 302 -7.16 11.49 25.36
N THR A 303 -7.92 11.33 24.27
CA THR A 303 -9.28 11.82 24.21
C THR A 303 -10.22 10.78 24.82
N LEU A 304 -10.41 10.88 26.14
CA LEU A 304 -11.43 10.10 26.83
C LEU A 304 -12.80 10.71 26.50
N PRO A 305 -13.65 10.01 25.73
CA PRO A 305 -15.01 10.49 25.53
C PRO A 305 -15.79 10.41 26.84
N PRO A 306 -16.81 11.27 27.05
CA PRO A 306 -17.67 11.16 28.21
C PRO A 306 -18.32 9.78 28.21
N GLN A 307 -18.23 9.09 29.34
CA GLN A 307 -18.89 7.79 29.52
C GLN A 307 -20.39 8.01 29.42
N THR A 308 -20.98 7.42 28.39
CA THR A 308 -22.45 7.45 28.21
C THR A 308 -23.05 6.20 28.83
N THR A 309 -24.33 6.27 29.22
CA THR A 309 -25.09 5.10 29.72
C THR A 309 -25.07 3.92 28.76
N LEU A 310 -24.87 4.17 27.46
CA LEU A 310 -24.68 3.13 26.45
C LEU A 310 -23.42 2.27 26.69
N SER A 311 -22.36 2.82 27.30
CA SER A 311 -21.16 2.06 27.64
C SER A 311 -21.40 1.07 28.77
N GLU A 312 -22.28 1.38 29.72
CA GLU A 312 -22.65 0.51 30.84
C GLU A 312 -23.46 -0.71 30.38
N TYR A 313 -24.31 -0.54 29.37
CA TYR A 313 -25.16 -1.61 28.81
C TYR A 313 -24.52 -2.38 27.66
N LYS A 314 -23.24 -2.17 27.36
CA LYS A 314 -22.50 -2.82 26.28
C LYS A 314 -22.57 -4.37 26.34
N TRP A 315 -22.62 -4.96 27.52
CA TRP A 315 -22.74 -6.40 27.72
C TRP A 315 -23.98 -7.03 27.12
N ARG A 316 -25.03 -6.21 26.85
CA ARG A 316 -26.29 -6.66 26.21
C ARG A 316 -26.18 -6.76 24.69
N PHE A 317 -25.29 -5.99 24.07
CA PHE A 317 -25.15 -5.92 22.61
C PHE A 317 -23.83 -6.56 22.17
N LYS A 318 -23.87 -7.88 21.91
CA LYS A 318 -22.73 -8.56 21.30
C LYS A 318 -22.74 -8.29 19.79
N THR A 319 -21.86 -7.42 19.31
CA THR A 319 -21.59 -7.30 17.88
C THR A 319 -20.71 -8.47 17.46
N GLN A 320 -21.11 -9.21 16.43
CA GLN A 320 -20.24 -10.20 15.78
C GLN A 320 -19.13 -9.44 15.07
N THR A 321 -17.97 -9.36 15.69
CA THR A 321 -16.76 -8.82 15.06
C THR A 321 -16.05 -9.96 14.34
N ALA A 322 -15.64 -9.71 13.09
CA ALA A 322 -14.77 -10.64 12.37
C ALA A 322 -13.48 -10.89 13.20
N PRO A 323 -12.90 -12.10 13.17
CA PRO A 323 -11.68 -12.41 13.93
C PRO A 323 -10.50 -11.64 13.35
N THR A 324 -10.23 -10.47 13.90
CA THR A 324 -9.09 -9.59 13.52
C THR A 324 -7.82 -9.93 14.28
N ASN A 325 -7.93 -10.73 15.35
CA ASN A 325 -6.83 -11.04 16.26
C ASN A 325 -5.60 -11.65 15.57
N PRO A 326 -5.69 -12.66 14.67
CA PRO A 326 -4.49 -13.26 14.09
C PRO A 326 -3.70 -12.28 13.20
N THR A 327 -4.37 -11.40 12.46
CA THR A 327 -3.68 -10.41 11.62
C THR A 327 -2.99 -9.35 12.46
N ILE A 328 -3.60 -8.94 13.56
CA ILE A 328 -3.05 -7.96 14.49
C ILE A 328 -1.87 -8.53 15.26
N THR A 329 -1.96 -9.75 15.77
CA THR A 329 -0.85 -10.39 16.51
C THR A 329 0.37 -10.60 15.62
N LEU A 330 0.19 -11.08 14.40
CA LEU A 330 1.27 -11.18 13.41
C LEU A 330 1.87 -9.80 13.09
N ALA A 331 1.04 -8.78 12.92
CA ALA A 331 1.49 -7.42 12.62
C ALA A 331 2.35 -6.81 13.74
N ILE A 332 2.15 -7.19 15.00
CA ILE A 332 2.89 -6.62 16.14
C ILE A 332 4.13 -7.44 16.46
N PHE A 333 4.03 -8.78 16.49
CA PHE A 333 5.03 -9.67 17.08
C PHE A 333 5.88 -10.46 16.06
N LEU A 334 5.89 -10.12 14.80
CA LEU A 334 6.69 -10.85 13.80
C LEU A 334 8.20 -10.54 13.88
N LEU A 335 8.61 -9.51 14.62
CA LEU A 335 10.00 -9.09 14.71
C LEU A 335 10.97 -10.20 15.18
N PRO A 336 10.67 -11.07 16.19
CA PRO A 336 11.57 -12.15 16.58
C PRO A 336 11.80 -13.22 15.51
N ILE A 337 10.92 -13.31 14.50
CA ILE A 337 11.02 -14.28 13.39
C ILE A 337 11.95 -13.76 12.28
N THR A 338 12.37 -12.50 12.36
CA THR A 338 13.20 -11.85 11.35
C THR A 338 14.52 -12.59 11.05
N PRO A 339 15.29 -13.12 12.03
CA PRO A 339 16.52 -13.81 11.72
C PRO A 339 16.28 -15.09 10.91
N LEU A 340 15.14 -15.77 11.10
CA LEU A 340 14.77 -16.93 10.25
C LEU A 340 14.54 -16.52 8.80
N ILE A 341 13.92 -15.35 8.56
CA ILE A 341 13.64 -14.85 7.22
C ILE A 341 14.94 -14.39 6.53
N THR A 342 15.89 -13.83 7.28
CA THR A 342 17.18 -13.39 6.71
C THR A 342 18.14 -14.55 6.47
N ILE A 343 18.01 -15.67 7.18
CA ILE A 343 18.84 -16.89 6.97
C ILE A 343 18.34 -17.68 5.76
N LEU A 344 17.05 -17.63 5.42
CA LEU A 344 16.47 -18.28 4.25
C LEU A 344 16.80 -17.58 2.93
N ASN A 345 17.51 -16.47 2.97
CA ASN A 345 18.00 -15.69 1.84
C ASN A 345 19.52 -15.80 1.69
#